data_a2c278de24145a6eff96133516eb033f
#
_entry.id   a2c278de24145a6eff96133516eb033f
#
_cell.length_a   1.000
_cell.length_b   1.000
_cell.length_c   1.000
_cell.angle_alpha   90.00
_cell.angle_beta   90.00
_cell.angle_gamma   90.00
#
_symmetry.space_group_name_H-M   'P 1'
#
loop_
_entity.id
_entity.type
_entity.pdbx_description
1 polymer ?
#
loop_
_entity_poly.entity_id
_entity_poly.type
_entity_poly.pdbx_seq_one_letter_code
_entity_poly.pdbx_strand_id
1 'polypeptide(L)'
;MRRQLAVACATLTLLANGGLAAAQDTELPQIPQVLKPGQACTASSGKKVPSPPWQLPYLGVDRLWPLTTGEGVTVAVVDTGVDPAALRAEVAGDGGTDCVGHGTVVASLIAAPAGEEGKIAGLAPGARVLAVRGTDKPGAATAASIAAALDKAVEAGVRIICVAVAVTEADPALRQAVDRAVAAGALVVAAAGLDLTSARDVPPGPYYPAAFPGVLPVTAVGPDGKPGGKAAPVPGAVAAPGNLVVGTGPGGGQVVGTGPGFAAAHVAAAAALIRSYRPETTAADLARRLRDTAYPQAGVNVIDPLAAMTSVAAPGGGPATARREPVAVAPIPDLEPTRQAALLVAAGVALVAALLGAAAVVVPRGRRRGWRAGSRES
;
A
#
# COMPACT_ATOMS: atom_id res chain seq x y z
N MET A 1 -39.78 27.02 45.64
CA MET A 1 -39.63 26.71 44.22
C MET A 1 -38.34 27.27 43.54
N ARG A 2 -37.37 27.80 44.30
CA ARG A 2 -36.08 28.30 43.73
C ARG A 2 -34.90 27.33 43.87
N ARG A 3 -35.03 26.23 44.64
CA ARG A 3 -33.93 25.26 44.86
C ARG A 3 -33.90 24.05 43.92
N GLN A 4 -34.97 23.81 43.16
CA GLN A 4 -35.05 22.65 42.27
C GLN A 4 -34.55 22.96 40.82
N LEU A 5 -34.41 24.24 40.46
CA LEU A 5 -33.87 24.65 39.16
C LEU A 5 -32.32 24.72 39.11
N ALA A 6 -31.66 24.71 40.27
CA ALA A 6 -30.20 24.76 40.32
C ALA A 6 -29.55 23.39 40.18
N VAL A 7 -30.27 22.29 40.44
CA VAL A 7 -29.75 20.93 40.36
C VAL A 7 -29.80 20.40 38.88
N ALA A 8 -30.74 20.87 38.06
CA ALA A 8 -30.84 20.43 36.67
C ALA A 8 -29.81 21.05 35.76
N CYS A 9 -29.21 22.19 36.09
CA CYS A 9 -28.12 22.82 35.30
C CYS A 9 -26.74 22.23 35.62
N ALA A 10 -26.53 21.69 36.82
CA ALA A 10 -25.23 21.14 37.22
C ALA A 10 -24.94 19.76 36.62
N THR A 11 -25.97 19.00 36.26
CA THR A 11 -25.81 17.66 35.66
C THR A 11 -25.57 17.71 34.13
N LEU A 12 -25.92 18.81 33.45
CA LEU A 12 -25.70 18.94 32.02
C LEU A 12 -24.27 19.41 31.67
N THR A 13 -23.57 20.02 32.65
CA THR A 13 -22.18 20.50 32.46
C THR A 13 -21.12 19.43 32.70
N LEU A 14 -21.45 18.33 33.35
CA LEU A 14 -20.49 17.22 33.55
C LEU A 14 -20.39 16.23 32.38
N LEU A 15 -21.35 16.27 31.43
CA LEU A 15 -21.31 15.43 30.24
C LEU A 15 -20.56 16.09 29.08
N ALA A 16 -20.21 17.38 29.15
CA ALA A 16 -19.50 18.11 28.12
C ALA A 16 -17.97 18.07 28.26
N ASN A 17 -17.44 17.52 29.35
CA ASN A 17 -15.99 17.32 29.57
C ASN A 17 -15.55 15.85 29.46
N GLY A 18 -16.31 15.02 28.77
CA GLY A 18 -15.79 13.80 28.20
C GLY A 18 -14.75 14.21 27.16
N GLY A 19 -13.48 14.22 27.58
CA GLY A 19 -12.37 14.60 26.72
C GLY A 19 -12.45 13.80 25.43
N LEU A 20 -12.69 14.51 24.35
CA LEU A 20 -12.21 14.08 23.04
C LEU A 20 -10.71 13.91 23.25
N ALA A 21 -10.28 12.67 23.53
CA ALA A 21 -8.90 12.29 23.32
C ALA A 21 -8.64 12.66 21.85
N ALA A 22 -7.96 13.79 21.66
CA ALA A 22 -7.48 14.16 20.35
C ALA A 22 -6.71 12.93 19.89
N ALA A 23 -7.22 12.22 18.90
CA ALA A 23 -6.44 11.26 18.14
C ALA A 23 -5.20 12.05 17.72
N GLN A 24 -4.06 11.73 18.31
CA GLN A 24 -2.81 12.30 17.87
C GLN A 24 -2.69 11.81 16.43
N ASP A 25 -2.93 12.69 15.47
CA ASP A 25 -2.65 12.44 14.06
C ASP A 25 -1.18 12.09 13.97
N THR A 26 -0.88 10.81 13.98
CA THR A 26 0.48 10.32 13.79
C THR A 26 0.74 10.34 12.29
N GLU A 27 0.90 11.54 11.75
CA GLU A 27 1.31 11.70 10.37
C GLU A 27 2.75 11.18 10.22
N LEU A 28 2.90 10.09 9.48
CA LEU A 28 4.20 9.52 9.15
C LEU A 28 4.84 10.34 8.03
N PRO A 29 6.15 10.61 8.10
CA PRO A 29 6.83 11.28 7.00
C PRO A 29 6.88 10.40 5.76
N GLN A 30 6.77 11.05 4.61
CA GLN A 30 6.91 10.38 3.31
C GLN A 30 8.39 10.20 2.97
N ILE A 31 8.77 9.01 2.51
CA ILE A 31 10.13 8.73 2.05
C ILE A 31 10.31 9.21 0.61
N PRO A 32 11.36 9.99 0.28
CA PRO A 32 11.65 10.35 -1.09
C PRO A 32 12.33 9.23 -1.86
N GLN A 33 12.26 9.24 -3.19
CA GLN A 33 13.09 8.39 -4.03
C GLN A 33 14.50 9.00 -4.24
N VAL A 34 14.56 10.32 -4.35
CA VAL A 34 15.79 11.08 -4.59
C VAL A 34 15.83 12.28 -3.65
N LEU A 35 16.98 12.52 -3.03
CA LEU A 35 17.24 13.70 -2.21
C LEU A 35 17.53 14.92 -3.09
N LYS A 36 17.08 16.08 -2.66
CA LYS A 36 17.41 17.35 -3.34
C LYS A 36 18.91 17.66 -3.19
N PRO A 37 19.51 18.38 -4.13
CA PRO A 37 20.89 18.82 -4.02
C PRO A 37 21.17 19.53 -2.69
N GLY A 38 22.21 19.09 -1.96
CA GLY A 38 22.56 19.63 -0.65
C GLY A 38 21.71 19.18 0.53
N GLN A 39 20.70 18.35 0.31
CA GLN A 39 19.90 17.78 1.39
C GLN A 39 20.71 16.73 2.17
N ALA A 40 20.61 16.78 3.49
CA ALA A 40 21.19 15.76 4.37
C ALA A 40 20.47 14.41 4.17
N CYS A 41 21.13 13.31 4.55
CA CYS A 41 20.52 11.98 4.55
C CYS A 41 19.23 11.99 5.38
N THR A 42 18.26 11.20 4.97
CA THR A 42 16.97 11.05 5.66
C THR A 42 17.19 10.55 7.09
N ALA A 43 16.73 11.34 8.04
CA ALA A 43 16.81 10.97 9.46
C ALA A 43 15.71 9.96 9.83
N SER A 44 15.91 9.24 10.94
CA SER A 44 14.85 8.41 11.51
C SER A 44 13.62 9.25 11.85
N SER A 45 12.43 8.75 11.52
CA SER A 45 11.18 9.44 11.87
C SER A 45 10.89 9.41 13.37
N GLY A 46 11.44 8.44 14.11
CA GLY A 46 11.09 8.17 15.51
C GLY A 46 9.62 7.78 15.73
N LYS A 47 8.80 7.78 14.67
CA LYS A 47 7.35 7.56 14.74
C LYS A 47 7.00 6.09 14.54
N LYS A 48 5.87 5.68 15.14
CA LYS A 48 5.27 4.34 14.97
C LYS A 48 3.76 4.48 14.95
N VAL A 49 3.09 3.76 14.06
CA VAL A 49 1.63 3.66 14.08
C VAL A 49 1.21 2.46 14.93
N PRO A 50 0.10 2.57 15.66
CA PRO A 50 -0.39 1.51 16.54
C PRO A 50 -1.04 0.34 15.79
N SER A 51 -1.54 0.58 14.58
CA SER A 51 -2.28 -0.40 13.76
C SER A 51 -1.39 -1.07 12.74
N PRO A 52 -1.66 -2.34 12.39
CA PRO A 52 -0.98 -3.01 11.28
C PRO A 52 -1.16 -2.21 9.99
N PRO A 53 -0.13 -2.10 9.15
CA PRO A 53 -0.24 -1.45 7.85
C PRO A 53 -1.26 -2.14 6.94
N TRP A 54 -2.04 -1.36 6.20
CA TRP A 54 -3.14 -1.84 5.38
C TRP A 54 -2.73 -2.89 4.33
N GLN A 55 -1.50 -2.81 3.82
CA GLN A 55 -0.99 -3.71 2.78
C GLN A 55 -0.89 -5.18 3.24
N LEU A 56 -0.65 -5.43 4.53
CA LEU A 56 -0.52 -6.79 5.04
C LEU A 56 -1.87 -7.56 5.01
N PRO A 57 -2.95 -7.07 5.65
CA PRO A 57 -4.26 -7.72 5.52
C PRO A 57 -4.78 -7.71 4.07
N TYR A 58 -4.46 -6.69 3.27
CA TYR A 58 -4.84 -6.65 1.85
C TYR A 58 -4.22 -7.81 1.05
N LEU A 59 -2.98 -8.19 1.35
CA LEU A 59 -2.29 -9.32 0.74
C LEU A 59 -2.58 -10.67 1.40
N GLY A 60 -3.35 -10.70 2.50
CA GLY A 60 -3.82 -11.91 3.16
C GLY A 60 -2.74 -12.68 3.90
N VAL A 61 -1.85 -11.99 4.62
CA VAL A 61 -0.71 -12.59 5.34
C VAL A 61 -1.13 -13.65 6.36
N ASP A 62 -2.31 -13.53 6.96
CA ASP A 62 -2.92 -14.49 7.88
C ASP A 62 -3.09 -15.88 7.26
N ARG A 63 -3.28 -15.94 5.95
CA ARG A 63 -3.41 -17.20 5.18
C ARG A 63 -2.09 -17.64 4.55
N LEU A 64 -1.14 -16.73 4.34
CA LEU A 64 0.14 -17.00 3.70
C LEU A 64 1.16 -17.57 4.70
N TRP A 65 1.35 -16.91 5.83
CA TRP A 65 2.40 -17.26 6.79
C TRP A 65 2.26 -18.63 7.45
N PRO A 66 1.05 -19.20 7.65
CA PRO A 66 0.94 -20.60 8.04
C PRO A 66 1.49 -21.60 7.03
N LEU A 67 1.67 -21.22 5.75
CA LEU A 67 2.21 -22.06 4.69
C LEU A 67 3.72 -21.87 4.53
N THR A 68 4.19 -20.64 4.53
CA THR A 68 5.61 -20.26 4.49
C THR A 68 5.79 -18.78 4.80
N THR A 69 6.93 -18.38 5.34
CA THR A 69 7.36 -16.99 5.50
C THR A 69 8.50 -16.61 4.54
N GLY A 70 8.86 -17.47 3.59
CA GLY A 70 9.88 -17.20 2.57
C GLY A 70 11.27 -17.73 2.92
N GLU A 71 11.38 -18.66 3.84
CA GLU A 71 12.65 -19.25 4.29
C GLU A 71 13.43 -19.85 3.13
N GLY A 72 14.75 -19.74 3.21
CA GLY A 72 15.67 -20.27 2.21
C GLY A 72 15.78 -19.46 0.92
N VAL A 73 14.99 -18.38 0.77
CA VAL A 73 15.01 -17.53 -0.42
C VAL A 73 15.71 -16.21 -0.14
N THR A 74 16.60 -15.81 -1.08
CA THR A 74 17.24 -14.49 -1.07
C THR A 74 16.61 -13.63 -2.19
N VAL A 75 16.25 -12.40 -1.85
CA VAL A 75 15.77 -11.38 -2.80
C VAL A 75 16.83 -10.29 -2.91
N ALA A 76 17.35 -10.05 -4.12
CA ALA A 76 18.20 -8.88 -4.37
C ALA A 76 17.33 -7.63 -4.49
N VAL A 77 17.71 -6.58 -3.77
CA VAL A 77 17.07 -5.26 -3.82
C VAL A 77 18.03 -4.29 -4.50
N VAL A 78 17.70 -3.90 -5.73
CA VAL A 78 18.42 -2.89 -6.51
C VAL A 78 17.76 -1.54 -6.27
N ASP A 79 18.41 -0.72 -5.41
CA ASP A 79 17.84 0.53 -4.90
C ASP A 79 18.93 1.48 -4.37
N THR A 80 18.60 2.40 -3.47
CA THR A 80 19.48 3.40 -2.84
C THR A 80 20.43 2.80 -1.79
N GLY A 81 20.31 1.53 -1.49
CA GLY A 81 20.97 0.80 -0.41
C GLY A 81 19.97 0.32 0.62
N VAL A 82 20.45 -0.30 1.69
CA VAL A 82 19.63 -0.76 2.83
C VAL A 82 20.38 -0.46 4.12
N ASP A 83 19.70 0.06 5.13
CA ASP A 83 20.21 0.16 6.49
C ASP A 83 19.95 -1.17 7.25
N PRO A 84 20.96 -2.04 7.45
CA PRO A 84 20.75 -3.34 8.06
C PRO A 84 20.30 -3.23 9.53
N ALA A 85 20.76 -2.19 10.23
CA ALA A 85 20.40 -1.97 11.63
C ALA A 85 18.93 -1.60 11.79
N ALA A 86 18.40 -0.83 10.84
CA ALA A 86 16.99 -0.46 10.81
C ALA A 86 16.09 -1.64 10.46
N LEU A 87 16.51 -2.49 9.52
CA LEU A 87 15.69 -3.57 8.99
C LEU A 87 15.56 -4.75 9.96
N ARG A 88 16.58 -5.05 10.74
CA ARG A 88 16.62 -6.21 11.66
C ARG A 88 16.42 -7.57 10.99
N ALA A 89 16.65 -7.63 9.67
CA ALA A 89 16.63 -8.84 8.85
C ALA A 89 18.05 -9.20 8.42
N GLU A 90 18.25 -10.40 7.89
CA GLU A 90 19.52 -10.78 7.30
C GLU A 90 19.74 -10.01 6.00
N VAL A 91 20.73 -9.12 6.00
CA VAL A 91 21.09 -8.27 4.86
C VAL A 91 22.56 -8.50 4.51
N ALA A 92 22.82 -8.84 3.26
CA ALA A 92 24.16 -8.99 2.68
C ALA A 92 24.33 -7.99 1.51
N GLY A 93 25.55 -7.91 0.97
CA GLY A 93 25.88 -7.10 -0.20
C GLY A 93 26.56 -5.77 0.11
N ASP A 94 26.85 -5.01 -0.93
CA ASP A 94 27.59 -3.74 -0.87
C ASP A 94 26.70 -2.50 -0.64
N GLY A 95 25.39 -2.68 -0.61
CA GLY A 95 24.39 -1.65 -0.37
C GLY A 95 24.10 -1.37 1.11
N GLY A 96 25.01 -1.69 2.03
CA GLY A 96 24.80 -1.64 3.49
C GLY A 96 24.66 -0.25 4.12
N THR A 97 24.58 0.82 3.33
CA THR A 97 24.28 2.18 3.80
C THR A 97 23.23 2.80 2.90
N ASP A 98 22.24 3.46 3.49
CA ASP A 98 21.16 4.10 2.75
C ASP A 98 20.96 5.54 3.21
N CYS A 99 21.42 6.49 2.42
CA CYS A 99 21.29 7.92 2.71
C CYS A 99 19.86 8.42 2.44
N VAL A 100 19.20 7.85 1.47
CA VAL A 100 17.83 8.24 1.06
C VAL A 100 16.79 7.57 1.96
N GLY A 101 17.00 6.30 2.26
CA GLY A 101 16.07 5.46 3.01
C GLY A 101 15.06 4.70 2.16
N HIS A 102 15.02 4.96 0.85
CA HIS A 102 14.06 4.33 -0.06
C HIS A 102 14.28 2.81 -0.13
N GLY A 103 15.50 2.35 -0.38
CA GLY A 103 15.81 0.93 -0.42
C GLY A 103 15.64 0.21 0.91
N THR A 104 15.84 0.92 2.04
CA THR A 104 15.54 0.39 3.38
C THR A 104 14.05 0.10 3.52
N VAL A 105 13.19 1.01 3.07
CA VAL A 105 11.73 0.80 3.06
C VAL A 105 11.36 -0.37 2.15
N VAL A 106 11.87 -0.41 0.92
CA VAL A 106 11.65 -1.51 -0.04
C VAL A 106 12.04 -2.85 0.58
N ALA A 107 13.23 -2.95 1.17
CA ALA A 107 13.70 -4.16 1.84
C ALA A 107 12.81 -4.53 3.04
N SER A 108 12.30 -3.54 3.79
CA SER A 108 11.39 -3.77 4.92
C SER A 108 10.05 -4.36 4.49
N LEU A 109 9.50 -3.90 3.36
CA LEU A 109 8.27 -4.46 2.78
C LEU A 109 8.45 -5.90 2.29
N ILE A 110 9.70 -6.30 1.96
CA ILE A 110 10.03 -7.67 1.57
C ILE A 110 10.18 -8.55 2.81
N ALA A 111 11.10 -8.20 3.74
CA ALA A 111 11.65 -9.15 4.70
C ALA A 111 11.80 -8.60 6.14
N ALA A 112 11.15 -7.49 6.51
CA ALA A 112 11.16 -7.10 7.92
C ALA A 112 10.55 -8.23 8.78
N PRO A 113 11.19 -8.62 9.90
CA PRO A 113 10.72 -9.73 10.74
C PRO A 113 9.31 -9.51 11.25
N ALA A 114 8.49 -10.57 11.22
CA ALA A 114 7.17 -10.59 11.85
C ALA A 114 7.29 -10.82 13.37
N GLY A 115 6.25 -10.48 14.12
CA GLY A 115 6.07 -11.02 15.46
C GLY A 115 6.17 -10.03 16.62
N GLU A 116 6.30 -8.73 16.39
CA GLU A 116 6.20 -7.76 17.47
C GLU A 116 5.04 -6.78 17.23
N GLU A 117 4.16 -6.64 18.23
CA GLU A 117 3.02 -5.74 18.17
C GLU A 117 3.48 -4.30 17.84
N GLY A 118 2.82 -3.67 16.88
CA GLY A 118 3.17 -2.33 16.42
C GLY A 118 4.43 -2.23 15.56
N LYS A 119 5.03 -3.34 15.10
CA LYS A 119 6.14 -3.33 14.15
C LYS A 119 5.70 -3.68 12.75
N ILE A 120 6.41 -3.11 11.77
CA ILE A 120 6.23 -3.43 10.37
C ILE A 120 6.84 -4.80 10.10
N ALA A 121 6.06 -5.68 9.50
CA ALA A 121 6.53 -6.92 8.93
C ALA A 121 6.64 -6.80 7.40
N GLY A 122 7.59 -7.49 6.82
CA GLY A 122 7.63 -7.74 5.39
C GLY A 122 6.62 -8.81 4.99
N LEU A 123 6.27 -8.88 3.71
CA LEU A 123 5.37 -9.93 3.21
C LEU A 123 6.02 -11.33 3.29
N ALA A 124 7.34 -11.40 3.14
CA ALA A 124 8.14 -12.63 3.26
C ALA A 124 9.18 -12.50 4.38
N PRO A 125 8.75 -12.48 5.67
CA PRO A 125 9.62 -12.13 6.79
C PRO A 125 10.73 -13.14 7.09
N GLY A 126 10.68 -14.34 6.51
CA GLY A 126 11.73 -15.37 6.57
C GLY A 126 12.72 -15.31 5.40
N ALA A 127 12.50 -14.43 4.42
CA ALA A 127 13.44 -14.25 3.31
C ALA A 127 14.66 -13.43 3.73
N ARG A 128 15.77 -13.63 3.00
CA ARG A 128 16.98 -12.82 3.13
C ARG A 128 17.01 -11.72 2.08
N VAL A 129 17.71 -10.63 2.38
CA VAL A 129 17.90 -9.51 1.46
C VAL A 129 19.36 -9.43 1.03
N LEU A 130 19.60 -9.37 -0.28
CA LEU A 130 20.87 -8.93 -0.84
C LEU A 130 20.71 -7.47 -1.26
N ALA A 131 21.30 -6.54 -0.52
CA ALA A 131 21.27 -5.12 -0.85
C ALA A 131 22.30 -4.81 -1.94
N VAL A 132 21.85 -4.30 -3.08
CA VAL A 132 22.70 -3.91 -4.20
C VAL A 132 22.39 -2.46 -4.57
N ARG A 133 23.38 -1.59 -4.48
CA ARG A 133 23.20 -0.19 -4.83
C ARG A 133 23.04 -0.01 -6.33
N GLY A 134 21.86 0.49 -6.74
CA GLY A 134 21.50 0.81 -8.13
C GLY A 134 21.45 2.31 -8.43
N THR A 135 21.86 3.16 -7.48
CA THR A 135 21.79 4.62 -7.57
C THR A 135 23.07 5.27 -7.08
N ASP A 136 23.23 6.56 -7.31
CA ASP A 136 24.21 7.37 -6.58
C ASP A 136 23.76 7.60 -5.11
N LYS A 137 24.59 8.31 -4.35
CA LYS A 137 24.30 8.59 -2.92
C LYS A 137 23.00 9.38 -2.69
N PRO A 138 22.64 10.40 -3.48
CA PRO A 138 21.36 11.08 -3.40
C PRO A 138 20.15 10.27 -3.88
N GLY A 139 20.35 9.12 -4.55
CA GLY A 139 19.27 8.25 -5.00
C GLY A 139 18.95 8.34 -6.49
N ALA A 140 19.71 9.10 -7.27
CA ALA A 140 19.52 9.15 -8.71
C ALA A 140 20.04 7.87 -9.37
N ALA A 141 19.15 7.21 -10.13
CA ALA A 141 19.48 6.02 -10.91
C ALA A 141 19.94 6.39 -12.33
N THR A 142 20.87 5.62 -12.87
CA THR A 142 21.25 5.63 -14.27
C THR A 142 21.09 4.23 -14.86
N ALA A 143 20.96 4.12 -16.17
CA ALA A 143 20.93 2.83 -16.84
C ALA A 143 22.18 1.99 -16.51
N ALA A 144 23.36 2.63 -16.47
CA ALA A 144 24.61 1.99 -16.12
C ALA A 144 24.65 1.48 -14.67
N SER A 145 24.15 2.28 -13.69
CA SER A 145 24.14 1.85 -12.30
C SER A 145 23.18 0.68 -12.05
N ILE A 146 22.01 0.68 -12.70
CA ILE A 146 21.06 -0.44 -12.62
C ILE A 146 21.66 -1.69 -13.31
N ALA A 147 22.31 -1.54 -14.48
CA ALA A 147 22.96 -2.66 -15.17
C ALA A 147 24.03 -3.33 -14.32
N ALA A 148 24.92 -2.52 -13.73
CA ALA A 148 25.96 -3.03 -12.82
C ALA A 148 25.37 -3.72 -11.57
N ALA A 149 24.25 -3.20 -11.05
CA ALA A 149 23.57 -3.82 -9.91
C ALA A 149 22.91 -5.16 -10.28
N LEU A 150 22.34 -5.27 -11.47
CA LEU A 150 21.80 -6.54 -12.00
C LEU A 150 22.90 -7.59 -12.14
N ASP A 151 24.06 -7.21 -12.69
CA ASP A 151 25.21 -8.13 -12.85
C ASP A 151 25.69 -8.63 -11.48
N LYS A 152 25.85 -7.77 -10.48
CA LYS A 152 26.21 -8.17 -9.11
C LYS A 152 25.19 -9.14 -8.49
N ALA A 153 23.88 -8.90 -8.70
CA ALA A 153 22.85 -9.81 -8.20
C ALA A 153 22.93 -11.19 -8.87
N VAL A 154 23.25 -11.23 -10.16
CA VAL A 154 23.47 -12.48 -10.94
C VAL A 154 24.72 -13.19 -10.45
N GLU A 155 25.83 -12.48 -10.25
CA GLU A 155 27.09 -13.03 -9.72
C GLU A 155 26.92 -13.63 -8.33
N ALA A 156 26.08 -13.02 -7.49
CA ALA A 156 25.69 -13.55 -6.18
C ALA A 156 24.75 -14.76 -6.25
N GLY A 157 24.34 -15.20 -7.43
CA GLY A 157 23.47 -16.37 -7.64
C GLY A 157 22.01 -16.15 -7.24
N VAL A 158 21.57 -14.91 -7.02
CA VAL A 158 20.19 -14.61 -6.60
C VAL A 158 19.21 -14.87 -7.74
N ARG A 159 18.04 -15.44 -7.40
CA ARG A 159 17.03 -15.85 -8.38
C ARG A 159 15.78 -14.98 -8.39
N ILE A 160 15.68 -14.00 -7.50
CA ILE A 160 14.61 -13.00 -7.48
C ILE A 160 15.26 -11.64 -7.28
N ILE A 161 15.12 -10.76 -8.26
CA ILE A 161 15.74 -9.42 -8.26
C ILE A 161 14.62 -8.39 -8.32
N CYS A 162 14.49 -7.59 -7.26
CA CYS A 162 13.59 -6.45 -7.17
C CYS A 162 14.35 -5.19 -7.61
N VAL A 163 13.97 -4.60 -8.73
CA VAL A 163 14.48 -3.31 -9.20
C VAL A 163 13.43 -2.26 -8.89
N ALA A 164 13.60 -1.56 -7.77
CA ALA A 164 12.62 -0.59 -7.29
C ALA A 164 12.87 0.84 -7.80
N VAL A 165 13.91 1.02 -8.60
CA VAL A 165 14.24 2.28 -9.29
C VAL A 165 14.08 2.10 -10.79
N ALA A 166 13.86 3.19 -11.52
CA ALA A 166 13.64 3.15 -12.96
C ALA A 166 14.27 4.35 -13.67
N VAL A 167 14.52 4.19 -14.96
CA VAL A 167 14.94 5.24 -15.88
C VAL A 167 13.98 5.31 -17.08
N THR A 168 13.94 6.45 -17.75
CA THR A 168 13.05 6.67 -18.90
C THR A 168 13.71 6.34 -20.24
N GLU A 169 15.02 6.12 -20.25
CA GLU A 169 15.79 5.85 -21.44
C GLU A 169 16.04 4.35 -21.63
N ALA A 170 15.79 3.85 -22.84
CA ALA A 170 16.12 2.49 -23.23
C ALA A 170 17.61 2.39 -23.56
N ASP A 171 18.38 1.85 -22.63
CA ASP A 171 19.83 1.70 -22.77
C ASP A 171 20.21 0.26 -23.18
N PRO A 172 21.06 0.06 -24.21
CA PRO A 172 21.46 -1.28 -24.66
C PRO A 172 22.25 -2.09 -23.62
N ALA A 173 23.08 -1.45 -22.79
CA ALA A 173 23.85 -2.15 -21.75
C ALA A 173 22.93 -2.62 -20.63
N LEU A 174 21.94 -1.78 -20.24
CA LEU A 174 20.89 -2.18 -19.28
C LEU A 174 20.06 -3.34 -19.83
N ARG A 175 19.70 -3.29 -21.11
CA ARG A 175 19.01 -4.41 -21.76
C ARG A 175 19.82 -5.70 -21.71
N GLN A 176 21.11 -5.65 -22.03
CA GLN A 176 21.99 -6.82 -21.96
C GLN A 176 22.13 -7.36 -20.54
N ALA A 177 22.17 -6.49 -19.51
CA ALA A 177 22.19 -6.93 -18.12
C ALA A 177 20.89 -7.67 -17.72
N VAL A 178 19.73 -7.19 -18.18
CA VAL A 178 18.45 -7.90 -18.02
C VAL A 178 18.49 -9.26 -18.71
N ASP A 179 18.97 -9.31 -19.96
CA ASP A 179 19.06 -10.58 -20.73
C ASP A 179 19.97 -11.59 -20.01
N ARG A 180 21.09 -11.14 -19.42
CA ARG A 180 21.97 -12.01 -18.59
C ARG A 180 21.24 -12.51 -17.33
N ALA A 181 20.50 -11.64 -16.63
CA ALA A 181 19.75 -12.04 -15.44
C ALA A 181 18.68 -13.09 -15.79
N VAL A 182 17.94 -12.89 -16.87
CA VAL A 182 16.92 -13.84 -17.35
C VAL A 182 17.58 -15.15 -17.78
N ALA A 183 18.70 -15.12 -18.52
CA ALA A 183 19.44 -16.30 -18.93
C ALA A 183 20.02 -17.08 -17.74
N ALA A 184 20.41 -16.38 -16.66
CA ALA A 184 20.81 -17.00 -15.39
C ALA A 184 19.61 -17.62 -14.61
N GLY A 185 18.37 -17.52 -15.10
CA GLY A 185 17.17 -18.03 -14.46
C GLY A 185 16.68 -17.16 -13.29
N ALA A 186 17.02 -15.88 -13.26
CA ALA A 186 16.49 -14.94 -12.29
C ALA A 186 15.16 -14.33 -12.77
N LEU A 187 14.20 -14.17 -11.85
CA LEU A 187 13.02 -13.34 -12.05
C LEU A 187 13.41 -11.89 -11.75
N VAL A 188 13.34 -11.03 -12.76
CA VAL A 188 13.50 -9.59 -12.60
C VAL A 188 12.11 -8.97 -12.45
N VAL A 189 11.83 -8.41 -11.26
CA VAL A 189 10.61 -7.67 -10.93
C VAL A 189 10.98 -6.20 -10.91
N ALA A 190 10.33 -5.36 -11.71
CA ALA A 190 10.74 -3.97 -11.83
C ALA A 190 9.58 -2.98 -11.75
N ALA A 191 9.84 -1.84 -11.12
CA ALA A 191 8.93 -0.70 -11.04
C ALA A 191 8.61 -0.17 -12.45
N ALA A 192 7.32 -0.12 -12.80
CA ALA A 192 6.85 0.40 -14.08
C ALA A 192 6.59 1.92 -14.04
N GLY A 193 7.32 2.64 -13.21
CA GLY A 193 7.24 4.08 -13.02
C GLY A 193 8.24 4.57 -11.99
N LEU A 194 8.20 5.86 -11.70
CA LEU A 194 9.00 6.51 -10.65
C LEU A 194 8.16 6.71 -9.38
N ASP A 195 8.80 6.60 -8.22
CA ASP A 195 8.21 6.82 -6.91
C ASP A 195 8.27 8.32 -6.55
N LEU A 196 7.53 9.13 -7.31
CA LEU A 196 7.50 10.57 -7.12
C LEU A 196 6.34 10.99 -6.22
N THR A 197 6.62 11.96 -5.36
CA THR A 197 5.64 12.55 -4.43
C THR A 197 4.57 13.40 -5.12
N SER A 198 4.80 13.79 -6.39
CA SER A 198 3.88 14.59 -7.19
C SER A 198 3.63 13.94 -8.55
N ALA A 199 2.36 13.59 -8.80
CA ALA A 199 1.94 13.06 -10.09
C ALA A 199 2.10 14.06 -11.27
N ARG A 200 2.39 15.34 -10.99
CA ARG A 200 2.61 16.37 -12.02
C ARG A 200 3.99 16.27 -12.64
N ASP A 201 4.96 15.73 -11.91
CA ASP A 201 6.36 15.68 -12.30
C ASP A 201 6.78 14.33 -12.88
N VAL A 202 5.81 13.40 -13.05
CA VAL A 202 6.08 12.08 -13.62
C VAL A 202 6.18 12.19 -15.14
N PRO A 203 7.37 11.98 -15.74
CA PRO A 203 7.50 11.93 -17.20
C PRO A 203 6.62 10.83 -17.79
N PRO A 204 6.06 11.00 -19.00
CA PRO A 204 5.39 9.89 -19.67
C PRO A 204 6.39 8.77 -19.96
N GLY A 205 6.02 7.51 -19.56
CA GLY A 205 6.86 6.32 -19.80
C GLY A 205 6.79 5.81 -21.23
N PRO A 206 7.64 4.84 -21.63
CA PRO A 206 7.98 3.65 -20.85
C PRO A 206 9.12 3.84 -19.85
N TYR A 207 9.16 2.95 -18.86
CA TYR A 207 10.19 2.94 -17.82
C TYR A 207 11.00 1.66 -17.86
N TYR A 208 12.30 1.79 -17.69
CA TYR A 208 13.26 0.68 -17.79
C TYR A 208 13.90 0.41 -16.42
N PRO A 209 14.14 -0.89 -16.10
CA PRO A 209 14.06 -2.06 -16.98
C PRO A 209 12.66 -2.67 -17.18
N ALA A 210 11.60 -2.15 -16.53
CA ALA A 210 10.27 -2.75 -16.56
C ALA A 210 9.70 -2.99 -17.98
N ALA A 211 10.02 -2.12 -18.93
CA ALA A 211 9.55 -2.24 -20.31
C ALA A 211 10.36 -3.24 -21.18
N PHE A 212 11.43 -3.82 -20.65
CA PHE A 212 12.18 -4.84 -21.41
C PHE A 212 11.48 -6.21 -21.34
N PRO A 213 11.50 -6.99 -22.44
CA PRO A 213 11.06 -8.38 -22.43
C PRO A 213 11.82 -9.22 -21.37
N GLY A 214 11.11 -10.16 -20.76
CA GLY A 214 11.67 -11.01 -19.70
C GLY A 214 11.56 -10.41 -18.30
N VAL A 215 11.24 -9.14 -18.16
CA VAL A 215 10.97 -8.48 -16.87
C VAL A 215 9.49 -8.62 -16.51
N LEU A 216 9.19 -8.73 -15.24
CA LEU A 216 7.84 -8.61 -14.69
C LEU A 216 7.61 -7.14 -14.26
N PRO A 217 6.86 -6.36 -15.06
CA PRO A 217 6.59 -4.98 -14.73
C PRO A 217 5.54 -4.89 -13.63
N VAL A 218 5.70 -3.92 -12.71
CA VAL A 218 4.82 -3.74 -11.56
C VAL A 218 4.31 -2.31 -11.47
N THR A 219 3.00 -2.17 -11.27
CA THR A 219 2.33 -0.90 -10.98
C THR A 219 1.79 -0.89 -9.55
N ALA A 220 1.51 0.30 -9.01
CA ALA A 220 1.06 0.47 -7.63
C ALA A 220 -0.44 0.67 -7.53
N VAL A 221 -1.05 0.06 -6.50
CA VAL A 221 -2.41 0.38 -6.03
C VAL A 221 -2.37 0.95 -4.61
N GLY A 222 -3.39 1.73 -4.28
CA GLY A 222 -3.60 2.30 -2.96
C GLY A 222 -4.56 1.48 -2.08
N PRO A 223 -4.87 1.96 -0.87
CA PRO A 223 -5.80 1.30 0.05
C PRO A 223 -7.22 1.11 -0.52
N ASP A 224 -7.61 1.95 -1.47
CA ASP A 224 -8.89 1.85 -2.19
C ASP A 224 -8.84 0.88 -3.38
N GLY A 225 -7.70 0.20 -3.58
CA GLY A 225 -7.46 -0.73 -4.68
C GLY A 225 -7.32 -0.08 -6.05
N LYS A 226 -7.23 1.25 -6.12
CA LYS A 226 -7.07 1.97 -7.39
C LYS A 226 -5.60 2.22 -7.70
N PRO A 227 -5.22 2.23 -8.98
CA PRO A 227 -3.89 2.65 -9.38
C PRO A 227 -3.65 4.11 -9.01
N GLY A 228 -2.45 4.42 -8.54
CA GLY A 228 -2.02 5.79 -8.28
C GLY A 228 -1.63 6.50 -9.58
N GLY A 229 -2.06 7.76 -9.70
CA GLY A 229 -1.65 8.62 -10.81
C GLY A 229 -2.27 8.26 -12.17
N LYS A 230 -1.73 8.91 -13.23
CA LYS A 230 -2.10 8.68 -14.62
C LYS A 230 -1.09 7.76 -15.33
N ALA A 231 -0.65 6.69 -14.67
CA ALA A 231 0.29 5.77 -15.29
C ALA A 231 -0.34 5.14 -16.54
N ALA A 232 0.39 5.18 -17.65
CA ALA A 232 -0.02 4.49 -18.86
C ALA A 232 -0.06 2.97 -18.58
N PRO A 233 -1.02 2.23 -19.16
CA PRO A 233 -1.04 0.78 -19.04
C PRO A 233 0.27 0.18 -19.56
N VAL A 234 0.92 -0.65 -18.74
CA VAL A 234 2.12 -1.38 -19.15
C VAL A 234 1.71 -2.82 -19.50
N PRO A 235 1.92 -3.27 -20.74
CA PRO A 235 1.54 -4.62 -21.15
C PRO A 235 2.16 -5.69 -20.27
N GLY A 236 1.35 -6.64 -19.80
CA GLY A 236 1.80 -7.73 -18.95
C GLY A 236 2.16 -7.33 -17.51
N ALA A 237 1.89 -6.10 -17.11
CA ALA A 237 2.11 -5.66 -15.75
C ALA A 237 1.13 -6.31 -14.77
N VAL A 238 1.65 -6.58 -13.57
CA VAL A 238 0.84 -6.86 -12.39
C VAL A 238 0.83 -5.63 -11.48
N ALA A 239 -0.16 -5.55 -10.60
CA ALA A 239 -0.25 -4.49 -9.62
C ALA A 239 -0.17 -5.06 -8.20
N ALA A 240 0.36 -4.27 -7.28
CA ALA A 240 0.42 -4.61 -5.86
C ALA A 240 0.28 -3.33 -5.00
N PRO A 241 0.03 -3.46 -3.68
CA PRO A 241 0.13 -2.34 -2.77
C PRO A 241 1.45 -1.57 -2.95
N GLY A 242 1.37 -0.28 -3.21
CA GLY A 242 2.55 0.56 -3.43
C GLY A 242 2.28 2.02 -3.10
N ASN A 243 1.02 2.44 -3.01
CA ASN A 243 0.67 3.81 -2.65
C ASN A 243 0.22 3.89 -1.20
N LEU A 244 0.79 4.81 -0.43
CA LEU A 244 0.53 4.97 1.01
C LEU A 244 0.85 3.70 1.81
N VAL A 245 1.87 2.96 1.42
CA VAL A 245 2.36 1.81 2.18
C VAL A 245 3.26 2.27 3.32
N VAL A 246 3.19 1.57 4.44
CA VAL A 246 4.01 1.88 5.61
C VAL A 246 5.14 0.87 5.72
N GLY A 247 6.36 1.36 5.80
CA GLY A 247 7.57 0.54 5.95
C GLY A 247 8.52 1.08 7.01
N THR A 248 9.56 0.32 7.30
CA THR A 248 10.64 0.74 8.19
C THR A 248 11.64 1.60 7.40
N GLY A 249 11.80 2.84 7.83
CA GLY A 249 12.79 3.77 7.27
C GLY A 249 14.12 3.74 8.01
N PRO A 250 15.05 4.65 7.65
CA PRO A 250 16.36 4.76 8.30
C PRO A 250 16.26 4.87 9.82
N GLY A 251 17.15 4.17 10.53
CA GLY A 251 17.18 4.16 12.01
C GLY A 251 15.97 3.48 12.65
N GLY A 252 15.15 2.71 11.92
CA GLY A 252 14.05 1.89 12.44
C GLY A 252 12.73 2.64 12.69
N GLY A 253 12.61 3.91 12.33
CA GLY A 253 11.33 4.65 12.36
C GLY A 253 10.42 4.26 11.21
N GLN A 254 9.10 4.49 11.38
CA GLN A 254 8.12 4.20 10.32
C GLN A 254 7.95 5.39 9.40
N VAL A 255 7.77 5.11 8.11
CA VAL A 255 7.58 6.10 7.05
C VAL A 255 6.55 5.60 6.05
N VAL A 256 5.99 6.52 5.26
CA VAL A 256 5.08 6.19 4.16
C VAL A 256 5.84 6.21 2.85
N GLY A 257 5.64 5.15 2.05
CA GLY A 257 6.09 5.06 0.66
C GLY A 257 4.92 5.18 -0.31
N THR A 258 5.17 5.75 -1.49
CA THR A 258 4.17 5.85 -2.56
C THR A 258 4.84 5.70 -3.91
N GLY A 259 4.48 4.65 -4.62
CA GLY A 259 4.91 4.41 -6.01
C GLY A 259 5.13 2.95 -6.38
N PRO A 260 5.46 2.71 -7.66
CA PRO A 260 5.65 1.35 -8.21
C PRO A 260 6.85 0.60 -7.63
N GLY A 261 7.87 1.27 -7.11
CA GLY A 261 9.03 0.63 -6.47
C GLY A 261 8.63 -0.14 -5.21
N PHE A 262 7.76 0.43 -4.40
CA PHE A 262 7.21 -0.24 -3.22
C PHE A 262 6.26 -1.39 -3.60
N ALA A 263 5.52 -1.25 -4.70
CA ALA A 263 4.71 -2.34 -5.23
C ALA A 263 5.59 -3.50 -5.73
N ALA A 264 6.72 -3.20 -6.39
CA ALA A 264 7.69 -4.20 -6.83
C ALA A 264 8.27 -5.00 -5.65
N ALA A 265 8.44 -4.36 -4.48
CA ALA A 265 8.82 -5.06 -3.25
C ALA A 265 7.82 -6.15 -2.86
N HIS A 266 6.52 -5.86 -2.87
CA HIS A 266 5.48 -6.84 -2.55
C HIS A 266 5.40 -7.97 -3.58
N VAL A 267 5.58 -7.67 -4.87
CA VAL A 267 5.62 -8.70 -5.93
C VAL A 267 6.85 -9.60 -5.79
N ALA A 268 8.02 -9.03 -5.49
CA ALA A 268 9.24 -9.80 -5.25
C ALA A 268 9.13 -10.68 -3.99
N ALA A 269 8.51 -10.15 -2.93
CA ALA A 269 8.23 -10.92 -1.72
C ALA A 269 7.22 -12.04 -1.96
N ALA A 270 6.16 -11.80 -2.74
CA ALA A 270 5.23 -12.84 -3.16
C ALA A 270 5.94 -13.94 -3.96
N ALA A 271 6.84 -13.57 -4.87
CA ALA A 271 7.68 -14.53 -5.59
C ALA A 271 8.58 -15.34 -4.64
N ALA A 272 9.10 -14.72 -3.58
CA ALA A 272 9.88 -15.41 -2.56
C ALA A 272 9.04 -16.42 -1.78
N LEU A 273 7.81 -16.06 -1.38
CA LEU A 273 6.87 -16.99 -0.75
C LEU A 273 6.56 -18.17 -1.66
N ILE A 274 6.26 -17.93 -2.95
CA ILE A 274 5.96 -18.99 -3.91
C ILE A 274 7.16 -19.93 -4.06
N ARG A 275 8.37 -19.39 -4.18
CA ARG A 275 9.58 -20.18 -4.32
C ARG A 275 9.93 -20.98 -3.06
N SER A 276 9.73 -20.42 -1.88
CA SER A 276 9.92 -21.14 -0.62
C SER A 276 8.93 -22.30 -0.49
N TYR A 277 7.68 -22.08 -0.85
CA TYR A 277 6.63 -23.10 -0.83
C TYR A 277 6.79 -24.14 -1.95
N ARG A 278 7.35 -23.76 -3.12
CA ARG A 278 7.56 -24.56 -4.31
C ARG A 278 8.96 -24.37 -4.85
N PRO A 279 10.00 -25.01 -4.28
CA PRO A 279 11.40 -24.77 -4.62
C PRO A 279 11.76 -24.98 -6.09
N GLU A 280 11.05 -25.91 -6.76
CA GLU A 280 11.27 -26.26 -8.19
C GLU A 280 10.72 -25.21 -9.17
N THR A 281 10.04 -24.14 -8.68
CA THR A 281 9.41 -23.17 -9.57
C THR A 281 10.46 -22.34 -10.29
N THR A 282 10.45 -22.33 -11.63
CA THR A 282 11.34 -21.50 -12.44
C THR A 282 10.95 -20.02 -12.40
N ALA A 283 11.85 -19.11 -12.82
CA ALA A 283 11.54 -17.70 -12.93
C ALA A 283 10.35 -17.42 -13.87
N ALA A 284 10.28 -18.13 -14.99
CA ALA A 284 9.17 -18.02 -15.93
C ALA A 284 7.85 -18.48 -15.30
N ASP A 285 7.88 -19.55 -14.51
CA ASP A 285 6.71 -20.06 -13.80
C ASP A 285 6.25 -19.11 -12.69
N LEU A 286 7.17 -18.51 -11.96
CA LEU A 286 6.86 -17.46 -10.98
C LEU A 286 6.13 -16.29 -11.63
N ALA A 287 6.69 -15.76 -12.72
CA ALA A 287 6.09 -14.65 -13.46
C ALA A 287 4.70 -15.02 -14.02
N ARG A 288 4.57 -16.23 -14.57
CA ARG A 288 3.30 -16.74 -15.09
C ARG A 288 2.27 -16.88 -13.97
N ARG A 289 2.59 -17.53 -12.86
CA ARG A 289 1.69 -17.68 -11.71
C ARG A 289 1.18 -16.36 -11.19
N LEU A 290 2.08 -15.39 -10.99
CA LEU A 290 1.72 -14.05 -10.52
C LEU A 290 0.78 -13.32 -11.49
N ARG A 291 0.93 -13.52 -12.82
CA ARG A 291 0.03 -12.93 -13.82
C ARG A 291 -1.30 -13.65 -13.93
N ASP A 292 -1.26 -14.99 -14.03
CA ASP A 292 -2.44 -15.81 -14.32
C ASP A 292 -3.44 -15.82 -13.16
N THR A 293 -2.97 -15.66 -11.93
CA THR A 293 -3.81 -15.61 -10.73
C THR A 293 -4.15 -14.20 -10.28
N ALA A 294 -3.57 -13.17 -10.91
CA ALA A 294 -3.92 -11.80 -10.63
C ALA A 294 -5.39 -11.54 -11.01
N TYR A 295 -6.08 -10.79 -10.17
CA TYR A 295 -7.49 -10.44 -10.39
C TYR A 295 -7.65 -9.00 -10.89
N PRO A 296 -8.59 -8.73 -11.80
CA PRO A 296 -8.83 -7.40 -12.31
C PRO A 296 -9.47 -6.51 -11.24
N GLN A 297 -8.86 -5.34 -11.01
CA GLN A 297 -9.39 -4.32 -10.09
C GLN A 297 -9.06 -2.92 -10.64
N ALA A 298 -10.05 -2.08 -10.81
CA ALA A 298 -9.90 -0.70 -11.26
C ALA A 298 -8.99 -0.51 -12.51
N GLY A 299 -9.04 -1.46 -13.45
CA GLY A 299 -8.28 -1.42 -14.71
C GLY A 299 -6.86 -1.96 -14.65
N VAL A 300 -6.43 -2.52 -13.52
CA VAL A 300 -5.15 -3.21 -13.35
C VAL A 300 -5.37 -4.64 -12.83
N ASN A 301 -4.35 -5.50 -12.97
CA ASN A 301 -4.39 -6.88 -12.50
C ASN A 301 -3.60 -6.98 -11.18
N VAL A 302 -4.30 -7.02 -10.05
CA VAL A 302 -3.69 -7.08 -8.72
C VAL A 302 -3.27 -8.50 -8.39
N ILE A 303 -2.06 -8.69 -7.86
CA ILE A 303 -1.58 -10.01 -7.46
C ILE A 303 -2.44 -10.64 -6.36
N ASP A 304 -2.64 -11.95 -6.45
CA ASP A 304 -3.13 -12.81 -5.36
C ASP A 304 -2.01 -13.79 -4.98
N PRO A 305 -1.21 -13.49 -3.96
CA PRO A 305 -0.08 -14.33 -3.57
C PRO A 305 -0.52 -15.74 -3.15
N LEU A 306 -1.68 -15.88 -2.51
CA LEU A 306 -2.19 -17.18 -2.08
C LEU A 306 -2.60 -18.02 -3.28
N ALA A 307 -3.37 -17.47 -4.20
CA ALA A 307 -3.73 -18.16 -5.42
C ALA A 307 -2.49 -18.52 -6.27
N ALA A 308 -1.51 -17.60 -6.39
CA ALA A 308 -0.27 -17.88 -7.11
C ALA A 308 0.55 -19.02 -6.48
N MET A 309 0.56 -19.12 -5.16
CA MET A 309 1.26 -20.14 -4.41
C MET A 309 0.55 -21.51 -4.48
N THR A 310 -0.78 -21.53 -4.34
CA THR A 310 -1.56 -22.76 -4.18
C THR A 310 -2.19 -23.30 -5.46
N SER A 311 -2.31 -22.49 -6.54
CA SER A 311 -2.88 -22.92 -7.80
C SER A 311 -2.13 -24.13 -8.38
N VAL A 312 -2.88 -25.09 -8.86
CA VAL A 312 -2.36 -26.24 -9.61
C VAL A 312 -2.41 -25.88 -11.09
N ALA A 313 -1.25 -25.85 -11.74
CA ALA A 313 -1.22 -25.67 -13.19
C ALA A 313 -1.91 -26.87 -13.85
N ALA A 314 -2.89 -26.61 -14.71
CA ALA A 314 -3.47 -27.67 -15.52
C ALA A 314 -2.38 -28.26 -16.43
N PRO A 315 -2.21 -29.59 -16.49
CA PRO A 315 -1.27 -30.21 -17.41
C PRO A 315 -1.62 -29.81 -18.86
N GLY A 316 -0.70 -29.13 -19.56
CA GLY A 316 -0.87 -28.75 -20.96
C GLY A 316 -1.78 -27.55 -21.23
N GLY A 317 -2.19 -26.80 -20.21
CA GLY A 317 -3.02 -25.62 -20.38
C GLY A 317 -2.19 -24.42 -20.85
N GLY A 318 -2.34 -24.05 -22.12
CA GLY A 318 -2.21 -22.64 -22.55
C GLY A 318 -3.15 -21.76 -21.72
N PRO A 319 -3.07 -20.43 -21.84
CA PRO A 319 -3.93 -19.53 -21.08
C PRO A 319 -5.35 -20.05 -21.16
N ALA A 320 -5.91 -20.40 -20.00
CA ALA A 320 -7.30 -20.82 -19.93
C ALA A 320 -8.13 -19.61 -20.38
N THR A 321 -8.46 -19.58 -21.66
CA THR A 321 -9.55 -18.78 -22.20
C THR A 321 -10.86 -19.42 -21.71
N ALA A 322 -10.98 -19.60 -20.41
CA ALA A 322 -12.25 -19.81 -19.79
C ALA A 322 -13.04 -18.54 -20.13
N ARG A 323 -13.89 -18.66 -21.15
CA ARG A 323 -14.94 -17.69 -21.43
C ARG A 323 -15.72 -17.60 -20.13
N ARG A 324 -15.32 -16.65 -19.27
CA ARG A 324 -16.10 -16.33 -18.08
C ARG A 324 -17.40 -15.77 -18.61
N GLU A 325 -18.47 -16.58 -18.55
CA GLU A 325 -19.80 -16.01 -18.71
C GLU A 325 -19.89 -14.84 -17.73
N PRO A 326 -20.32 -13.66 -18.19
CA PRO A 326 -20.47 -12.54 -17.31
C PRO A 326 -21.47 -12.97 -16.22
N VAL A 327 -20.99 -13.07 -15.00
CA VAL A 327 -21.88 -13.26 -13.84
C VAL A 327 -22.75 -12.03 -13.79
N ALA A 328 -24.06 -12.23 -14.03
CA ALA A 328 -25.03 -11.16 -13.85
C ALA A 328 -25.06 -10.81 -12.35
N VAL A 329 -24.30 -9.80 -11.99
CA VAL A 329 -24.37 -9.24 -10.64
C VAL A 329 -25.71 -8.53 -10.54
N ALA A 330 -26.57 -8.99 -9.62
CA ALA A 330 -27.82 -8.29 -9.35
C ALA A 330 -27.51 -6.82 -9.02
N PRO A 331 -28.22 -5.87 -9.62
CA PRO A 331 -27.96 -4.45 -9.33
C PRO A 331 -28.14 -4.22 -7.83
N ILE A 332 -27.18 -3.51 -7.24
CA ILE A 332 -27.27 -3.09 -5.84
C ILE A 332 -28.56 -2.29 -5.69
N PRO A 333 -29.45 -2.65 -4.75
CA PRO A 333 -30.69 -1.89 -4.56
C PRO A 333 -30.39 -0.41 -4.36
N ASP A 334 -31.07 0.43 -5.11
CA ASP A 334 -30.98 1.87 -4.92
C ASP A 334 -31.56 2.23 -3.55
N LEU A 335 -30.70 2.60 -2.62
CA LEU A 335 -31.07 3.01 -1.26
C LEU A 335 -31.48 4.48 -1.17
N GLU A 336 -31.38 5.24 -2.25
CA GLU A 336 -31.70 6.68 -2.26
C GLU A 336 -33.15 6.96 -1.87
N PRO A 337 -34.17 6.21 -2.32
CA PRO A 337 -35.56 6.39 -1.87
C PRO A 337 -35.72 6.16 -0.36
N THR A 338 -35.05 5.16 0.18
CA THR A 338 -35.07 4.84 1.62
C THR A 338 -34.43 5.93 2.46
N ARG A 339 -33.30 6.47 1.98
CA ARG A 339 -32.59 7.59 2.60
C ARG A 339 -33.43 8.86 2.60
N GLN A 340 -34.08 9.18 1.49
CA GLN A 340 -34.97 10.34 1.39
C GLN A 340 -36.15 10.21 2.34
N ALA A 341 -36.80 9.05 2.42
CA ALA A 341 -37.88 8.79 3.36
C ALA A 341 -37.41 8.95 4.82
N ALA A 342 -36.23 8.43 5.17
CA ALA A 342 -35.66 8.57 6.49
C ALA A 342 -35.38 10.04 6.86
N LEU A 343 -34.86 10.83 5.94
CA LEU A 343 -34.61 12.25 6.13
C LEU A 343 -35.93 13.05 6.32
N LEU A 344 -36.98 12.74 5.57
CA LEU A 344 -38.30 13.36 5.73
C LEU A 344 -38.90 13.05 7.10
N VAL A 345 -38.82 11.80 7.55
CA VAL A 345 -39.27 11.42 8.90
C VAL A 345 -38.46 12.14 9.99
N ALA A 346 -37.14 12.19 9.86
CA ALA A 346 -36.29 12.90 10.81
C ALA A 346 -36.62 14.41 10.86
N ALA A 347 -36.82 15.05 9.70
CA ALA A 347 -37.21 16.44 9.62
C ALA A 347 -38.60 16.69 10.25
N GLY A 348 -39.56 15.79 10.02
CA GLY A 348 -40.90 15.86 10.64
C GLY A 348 -40.82 15.77 12.18
N VAL A 349 -40.05 14.82 12.71
CA VAL A 349 -39.84 14.66 14.16
C VAL A 349 -39.18 15.91 14.75
N ALA A 350 -38.17 16.45 14.09
CA ALA A 350 -37.48 17.67 14.54
C ALA A 350 -38.42 18.88 14.56
N LEU A 351 -39.27 19.01 13.55
CA LEU A 351 -40.27 20.08 13.50
C LEU A 351 -41.29 19.98 14.64
N VAL A 352 -41.84 18.78 14.89
CA VAL A 352 -42.76 18.54 16.00
C VAL A 352 -42.11 18.84 17.35
N ALA A 353 -40.88 18.42 17.56
CA ALA A 353 -40.13 18.72 18.79
C ALA A 353 -39.92 20.23 18.96
N ALA A 354 -39.58 20.95 17.88
CA ALA A 354 -39.40 22.40 17.90
C ALA A 354 -40.74 23.14 18.24
N LEU A 355 -41.85 22.68 17.64
CA LEU A 355 -43.18 23.25 17.94
C LEU A 355 -43.62 23.02 19.39
N LEU A 356 -43.41 21.80 19.90
CA LEU A 356 -43.66 21.48 21.29
C LEU A 356 -42.79 22.29 22.25
N GLY A 357 -41.51 22.44 21.94
CA GLY A 357 -40.58 23.29 22.68
C GLY A 357 -41.00 24.76 22.69
N ALA A 358 -41.39 25.28 21.51
CA ALA A 358 -41.92 26.64 21.39
C ALA A 358 -43.21 26.82 22.20
N ALA A 359 -44.15 25.87 22.09
CA ALA A 359 -45.40 25.90 22.84
C ALA A 359 -45.17 25.87 24.37
N ALA A 360 -44.23 25.03 24.84
CA ALA A 360 -43.84 24.94 26.24
C ALA A 360 -43.30 26.25 26.81
N VAL A 361 -42.69 27.08 25.99
CA VAL A 361 -42.10 28.37 26.37
C VAL A 361 -43.14 29.51 26.21
N VAL A 362 -43.86 29.53 25.06
CA VAL A 362 -44.76 30.65 24.72
C VAL A 362 -46.04 30.58 25.52
N VAL A 363 -46.67 29.41 25.70
CA VAL A 363 -47.94 29.25 26.39
C VAL A 363 -47.86 29.71 27.86
N PRO A 364 -46.89 29.30 28.66
CA PRO A 364 -46.78 29.80 30.06
C PRO A 364 -46.50 31.31 30.14
N ARG A 365 -45.68 31.84 29.19
CA ARG A 365 -45.41 33.28 29.10
C ARG A 365 -46.63 34.07 28.73
N GLY A 366 -47.45 33.57 27.76
CA GLY A 366 -48.70 34.19 27.33
C GLY A 366 -49.74 34.21 28.44
N ARG A 367 -49.90 33.08 29.17
CA ARG A 367 -50.78 33.02 30.32
C ARG A 367 -50.38 33.99 31.44
N ARG A 368 -49.12 34.19 31.69
CA ARG A 368 -48.62 35.19 32.68
C ARG A 368 -48.86 36.61 32.22
N ARG A 369 -49.02 36.88 30.91
CA ARG A 369 -49.31 38.20 30.31
C ARG A 369 -50.80 38.41 30.05
N GLY A 370 -51.69 37.56 30.58
CA GLY A 370 -53.13 37.73 30.50
C GLY A 370 -53.77 37.27 29.18
N TRP A 371 -53.13 36.44 28.36
CA TRP A 371 -53.73 35.87 27.18
C TRP A 371 -54.95 35.01 27.55
N ARG A 372 -56.14 35.40 26.99
CA ARG A 372 -57.36 34.62 27.10
C ARG A 372 -57.68 33.96 25.77
N ALA A 373 -58.20 32.72 25.79
CA ALA A 373 -58.68 32.07 24.59
C ALA A 373 -59.90 32.86 24.07
N GLY A 374 -59.88 33.20 22.78
CA GLY A 374 -61.02 33.87 22.17
C GLY A 374 -62.25 32.96 22.24
N SER A 375 -63.36 33.51 22.80
CA SER A 375 -64.68 32.86 22.76
C SER A 375 -65.15 32.82 21.29
N ARG A 376 -65.41 31.63 20.76
CA ARG A 376 -66.18 31.50 19.54
C ARG A 376 -67.61 31.96 19.85
N GLU A 377 -68.02 33.10 19.35
CA GLU A 377 -69.44 33.43 19.24
C GLU A 377 -70.02 32.48 18.19
N SER A 378 -71.09 31.79 18.64
CA SER A 378 -71.97 30.93 17.84
C SER A 378 -72.92 31.74 16.96
#